data_1b8b2b66a4083047ec1cb4f240f33047
#
_entry.id   1b8b2b66a4083047ec1cb4f240f33047
#
_cell.length_a   1.000
_cell.length_b   1.000
_cell.length_c   1.000
_cell.angle_alpha   90.00
_cell.angle_beta   90.00
_cell.angle_gamma   90.00
#
_symmetry.space_group_name_H-M   'P 1'
#
loop_
_entity.id
_entity.type
_entity.pdbx_description
1 polymer ?
#
loop_
_entity_poly.entity_id
_entity_poly.type
_entity_poly.pdbx_seq_one_letter_code
_entity_poly.pdbx_strand_id
1 'polypeptide(L)'
;MLDERIYESYIGILKEEMVPAMGCTEPIALAYGAARAREVLGKEPEHITAKCSGNIIKNVRCVIIPNSGGLTGIEAGVVLGAVAGNASLNMEVLSNVNEFERKRCRELLDKKICKVELLDSPVVLHFIIEMQAGDDTVSLEIKYDHINVTKIVKNQEVLLDSDHKSGETPAAADRTLLNLEDIKTFADTVEIDDVKEIIENQIRSNMAIAHEGMTGKYGLGIDRIIRETYSNDMLTKMRSLTAAASEARMGGCDMPVVINSGSGNQGIACSVPLIVYAREMELPDYVLYRALVFSNLLTVYQKQYIGKLSAFCGAVSASCAAGAGITYMGGGELSVIKKTIENTLANIPGIICDGAKISCAAKIAASLDAAFLAHHLAMNGQSYAPYTGILKEEAGETISCVGQIGKEGMKETDKEILRIMLERV
;
A
#
# COMPACT_ATOMS: atom_id res chain seq x y z
N MET A 1 23.92 -18.06 12.47
CA MET A 1 22.75 -18.55 11.76
C MET A 1 21.54 -17.92 12.43
N LEU A 2 20.57 -17.47 11.65
CA LEU A 2 19.32 -16.95 12.19
C LEU A 2 18.54 -18.09 12.87
N ASP A 3 17.81 -17.79 13.93
CA ASP A 3 16.91 -18.74 14.59
C ASP A 3 15.82 -19.21 13.62
N GLU A 4 15.48 -20.51 13.60
CA GLU A 4 14.51 -21.11 12.67
C GLU A 4 13.13 -20.45 12.79
N ARG A 5 12.69 -20.11 14.00
CA ARG A 5 11.44 -19.40 14.24
C ARG A 5 11.42 -18.02 13.58
N ILE A 6 12.55 -17.28 13.63
CA ILE A 6 12.69 -15.97 12.98
C ILE A 6 12.67 -16.16 11.47
N TYR A 7 13.37 -17.16 10.95
CA TYR A 7 13.43 -17.47 9.52
C TYR A 7 12.01 -17.74 8.96
N GLU A 8 11.29 -18.67 9.57
CA GLU A 8 9.92 -19.02 9.16
C GLU A 8 8.95 -17.84 9.29
N SER A 9 9.09 -17.03 10.35
CA SER A 9 8.28 -15.84 10.54
C SER A 9 8.51 -14.80 9.44
N TYR A 10 9.76 -14.59 9.01
CA TYR A 10 10.07 -13.63 7.95
C TYR A 10 9.56 -14.08 6.59
N ILE A 11 9.65 -15.37 6.26
CA ILE A 11 8.98 -15.96 5.09
C ILE A 11 7.46 -15.73 5.16
N GLY A 12 6.86 -16.02 6.32
CA GLY A 12 5.44 -15.78 6.55
C GLY A 12 5.04 -14.32 6.34
N ILE A 13 5.79 -13.38 6.90
CA ILE A 13 5.57 -11.94 6.73
C ILE A 13 5.61 -11.54 5.24
N LEU A 14 6.61 -12.01 4.49
CA LEU A 14 6.69 -11.73 3.06
C LEU A 14 5.46 -12.27 2.31
N LYS A 15 5.02 -13.49 2.62
CA LYS A 15 3.82 -14.10 2.01
C LYS A 15 2.53 -13.35 2.32
N GLU A 16 2.40 -12.83 3.54
CA GLU A 16 1.20 -12.10 3.97
C GLU A 16 1.15 -10.66 3.43
N GLU A 17 2.30 -9.99 3.32
CA GLU A 17 2.37 -8.57 2.97
C GLU A 17 2.57 -8.31 1.47
N MET A 18 3.18 -9.28 0.75
CA MET A 18 3.48 -9.14 -0.67
C MET A 18 2.45 -9.90 -1.53
N VAL A 19 1.24 -9.38 -1.57
CA VAL A 19 0.14 -9.97 -2.35
C VAL A 19 -0.21 -9.12 -3.56
N PRO A 20 -0.69 -9.71 -4.66
CA PRO A 20 -1.17 -8.94 -5.81
C PRO A 20 -2.46 -8.19 -5.46
N ALA A 21 -2.59 -6.96 -5.95
CA ALA A 21 -3.80 -6.16 -5.81
C ALA A 21 -3.95 -5.20 -7.00
N MET A 22 -5.17 -4.97 -7.43
CA MET A 22 -5.50 -4.03 -8.49
C MET A 22 -5.79 -2.64 -7.92
N GLY A 23 -5.32 -1.59 -8.60
CA GLY A 23 -5.64 -0.21 -8.25
C GLY A 23 -5.37 0.16 -6.78
N CYS A 24 -6.17 1.07 -6.20
CA CYS A 24 -6.08 1.42 -4.80
C CYS A 24 -6.78 0.36 -3.94
N THR A 25 -6.15 -0.01 -2.83
CA THR A 25 -6.59 -1.13 -1.99
C THR A 25 -7.92 -0.88 -1.28
N GLU A 26 -8.19 0.34 -0.83
CA GLU A 26 -9.43 0.67 -0.11
C GLU A 26 -10.68 0.64 -1.01
N PRO A 27 -10.69 1.19 -2.23
CA PRO A 27 -11.80 0.99 -3.16
C PRO A 27 -12.04 -0.49 -3.51
N ILE A 28 -10.97 -1.26 -3.66
CA ILE A 28 -11.07 -2.69 -3.93
C ILE A 28 -11.63 -3.44 -2.72
N ALA A 29 -11.26 -3.06 -1.50
CA ALA A 29 -11.85 -3.60 -0.28
C ALA A 29 -13.36 -3.34 -0.19
N LEU A 30 -13.80 -2.12 -0.55
CA LEU A 30 -15.23 -1.78 -0.64
C LEU A 30 -15.95 -2.63 -1.69
N ALA A 31 -15.35 -2.79 -2.87
CA ALA A 31 -15.89 -3.65 -3.93
C ALA A 31 -15.97 -5.12 -3.49
N TYR A 32 -14.93 -5.61 -2.78
CA TYR A 32 -14.91 -6.95 -2.19
C TYR A 32 -16.04 -7.13 -1.16
N GLY A 33 -16.17 -6.19 -0.21
CA GLY A 33 -17.25 -6.22 0.77
C GLY A 33 -18.63 -6.21 0.14
N ALA A 34 -18.80 -5.40 -0.91
CA ALA A 34 -20.05 -5.34 -1.68
C ALA A 34 -20.33 -6.64 -2.45
N ALA A 35 -19.34 -7.24 -3.09
CA ALA A 35 -19.46 -8.52 -3.78
C ALA A 35 -19.88 -9.65 -2.80
N ARG A 36 -19.21 -9.71 -1.63
CA ARG A 36 -19.55 -10.69 -0.58
C ARG A 36 -20.95 -10.46 -0.01
N ALA A 37 -21.33 -9.20 0.24
CA ALA A 37 -22.67 -8.88 0.73
C ALA A 37 -23.76 -9.29 -0.30
N ARG A 38 -23.53 -9.03 -1.60
CA ARG A 38 -24.43 -9.45 -2.68
C ARG A 38 -24.52 -10.99 -2.79
N GLU A 39 -23.40 -11.73 -2.62
CA GLU A 39 -23.43 -13.21 -2.59
C GLU A 39 -24.33 -13.73 -1.46
N VAL A 40 -24.23 -13.13 -0.26
CA VAL A 40 -25.09 -13.50 0.89
C VAL A 40 -26.54 -13.10 0.65
N LEU A 41 -26.80 -11.93 0.07
CA LEU A 41 -28.14 -11.46 -0.30
C LEU A 41 -28.81 -12.40 -1.32
N GLY A 42 -28.02 -12.91 -2.28
CA GLY A 42 -28.44 -13.86 -3.30
C GLY A 42 -29.13 -13.23 -4.53
N LYS A 43 -29.19 -11.90 -4.61
CA LYS A 43 -29.81 -11.14 -5.72
C LYS A 43 -29.18 -9.74 -5.83
N GLU A 44 -29.49 -9.02 -6.93
CA GLU A 44 -29.04 -7.63 -7.12
C GLU A 44 -29.70 -6.72 -6.08
N PRO A 45 -28.97 -5.85 -5.36
CA PRO A 45 -29.54 -4.96 -4.36
C PRO A 45 -30.32 -3.80 -5.01
N GLU A 46 -31.42 -3.41 -4.37
CA GLU A 46 -32.22 -2.23 -4.72
C GLU A 46 -31.73 -0.98 -3.97
N HIS A 47 -31.23 -1.17 -2.76
CA HIS A 47 -30.67 -0.11 -1.91
C HIS A 47 -29.38 -0.60 -1.25
N ILE A 48 -28.40 0.31 -1.16
CA ILE A 48 -27.11 0.07 -0.51
C ILE A 48 -26.79 1.24 0.42
N THR A 49 -26.33 0.96 1.62
CA THR A 49 -25.71 1.95 2.50
C THR A 49 -24.29 1.50 2.81
N ALA A 50 -23.32 2.34 2.47
CA ALA A 50 -21.90 2.16 2.81
C ALA A 50 -21.54 3.07 3.97
N LYS A 51 -21.36 2.51 5.17
CA LYS A 51 -20.90 3.23 6.36
C LYS A 51 -19.39 3.08 6.44
N CYS A 52 -18.65 4.17 6.37
CA CYS A 52 -17.19 4.16 6.21
C CYS A 52 -16.50 5.02 7.27
N SER A 53 -15.41 4.53 7.87
CA SER A 53 -14.54 5.34 8.71
C SER A 53 -13.93 6.51 7.91
N GLY A 54 -13.53 7.56 8.60
CA GLY A 54 -12.98 8.75 7.96
C GLY A 54 -11.77 8.46 7.06
N ASN A 55 -10.91 7.51 7.43
CA ASN A 55 -9.75 7.12 6.62
C ASN A 55 -10.16 6.41 5.31
N ILE A 56 -11.19 5.58 5.33
CA ILE A 56 -11.75 4.99 4.09
C ILE A 56 -12.30 6.09 3.19
N ILE A 57 -13.10 7.03 3.72
CA ILE A 57 -13.64 8.16 2.94
C ILE A 57 -12.49 8.97 2.33
N LYS A 58 -11.49 9.33 3.11
CA LYS A 58 -10.32 10.09 2.67
C LYS A 58 -9.59 9.40 1.51
N ASN A 59 -9.37 8.09 1.60
CA ASN A 59 -8.54 7.35 0.65
C ASN A 59 -9.28 6.96 -0.64
N VAL A 60 -10.61 6.92 -0.63
CA VAL A 60 -11.40 6.45 -1.78
C VAL A 60 -11.98 7.58 -2.62
N ARG A 61 -12.27 8.73 -2.02
CA ARG A 61 -13.06 9.81 -2.63
C ARG A 61 -12.58 10.26 -4.01
N CYS A 62 -11.27 10.31 -4.24
CA CYS A 62 -10.68 10.86 -5.48
C CYS A 62 -10.03 9.79 -6.37
N VAL A 63 -10.17 8.53 -6.04
CA VAL A 63 -9.50 7.43 -6.74
C VAL A 63 -10.38 6.92 -7.87
N ILE A 64 -9.76 6.68 -9.03
CA ILE A 64 -10.41 5.96 -10.13
C ILE A 64 -10.49 4.48 -9.78
N ILE A 65 -11.70 3.93 -9.87
CA ILE A 65 -11.94 2.51 -9.61
C ILE A 65 -11.44 1.69 -10.81
N PRO A 66 -10.59 0.68 -10.61
CA PRO A 66 -10.11 -0.16 -11.70
C PRO A 66 -11.26 -0.81 -12.46
N ASN A 67 -11.10 -0.99 -13.77
CA ASN A 67 -12.09 -1.60 -14.66
C ASN A 67 -13.48 -0.92 -14.69
N SER A 68 -13.65 0.23 -14.05
CA SER A 68 -14.93 0.95 -14.00
C SER A 68 -15.26 1.78 -15.25
N GLY A 69 -14.25 1.99 -16.12
CA GLY A 69 -14.38 2.96 -17.22
C GLY A 69 -14.31 4.41 -16.74
N GLY A 70 -13.47 4.70 -15.72
CA GLY A 70 -13.17 6.05 -15.24
C GLY A 70 -14.06 6.54 -14.08
N LEU A 71 -14.88 5.69 -13.48
CA LEU A 71 -15.69 6.06 -12.32
C LEU A 71 -14.82 6.26 -11.07
N THR A 72 -15.22 7.17 -10.19
CA THR A 72 -14.50 7.52 -8.95
C THR A 72 -15.42 7.46 -7.73
N GLY A 73 -14.84 7.30 -6.55
CA GLY A 73 -15.54 7.43 -5.29
C GLY A 73 -16.08 6.12 -4.71
N ILE A 74 -16.63 6.22 -3.50
CA ILE A 74 -17.09 5.07 -2.71
C ILE A 74 -18.30 4.40 -3.40
N GLU A 75 -19.26 5.20 -3.81
CA GLU A 75 -20.48 4.71 -4.46
C GLU A 75 -20.16 3.87 -5.70
N ALA A 76 -19.21 4.34 -6.51
CA ALA A 76 -18.77 3.63 -7.71
C ALA A 76 -18.11 2.28 -7.38
N GLY A 77 -17.21 2.26 -6.39
CA GLY A 77 -16.55 1.04 -5.94
C GLY A 77 -17.54 0.01 -5.39
N VAL A 78 -18.45 0.46 -4.54
CA VAL A 78 -19.48 -0.39 -3.90
C VAL A 78 -20.48 -0.92 -4.93
N VAL A 79 -21.03 -0.06 -5.79
CA VAL A 79 -22.00 -0.48 -6.80
C VAL A 79 -21.38 -1.42 -7.83
N LEU A 80 -20.15 -1.11 -8.29
CA LEU A 80 -19.45 -2.00 -9.23
C LEU A 80 -19.14 -3.36 -8.60
N GLY A 81 -18.70 -3.38 -7.33
CA GLY A 81 -18.50 -4.62 -6.57
C GLY A 81 -19.77 -5.44 -6.43
N ALA A 82 -20.91 -4.78 -6.16
CA ALA A 82 -22.22 -5.44 -6.05
C ALA A 82 -22.72 -6.00 -7.39
N VAL A 83 -22.42 -5.36 -8.52
CA VAL A 83 -22.87 -5.79 -9.86
C VAL A 83 -21.96 -6.86 -10.45
N ALA A 84 -20.65 -6.64 -10.41
CA ALA A 84 -19.67 -7.38 -11.20
C ALA A 84 -18.58 -8.09 -10.36
N GLY A 85 -18.50 -7.76 -9.06
CA GLY A 85 -17.41 -8.28 -8.23
C GLY A 85 -17.46 -9.79 -8.06
N ASN A 86 -16.30 -10.44 -8.21
CA ASN A 86 -16.09 -11.83 -7.86
C ASN A 86 -15.25 -11.90 -6.57
N ALA A 87 -15.92 -12.12 -5.43
CA ALA A 87 -15.27 -12.11 -4.13
C ALA A 87 -14.23 -13.22 -3.93
N SER A 88 -14.27 -14.30 -4.70
CA SER A 88 -13.25 -15.36 -4.64
C SER A 88 -11.87 -14.89 -5.09
N LEU A 89 -11.78 -13.77 -5.81
CA LEU A 89 -10.53 -13.17 -6.28
C LEU A 89 -9.93 -12.17 -5.28
N ASN A 90 -10.50 -12.02 -4.08
CA ASN A 90 -9.99 -11.14 -3.03
C ASN A 90 -9.68 -9.71 -3.54
N MET A 91 -8.41 -9.28 -3.45
CA MET A 91 -7.97 -7.94 -3.89
C MET A 91 -7.94 -7.75 -5.42
N GLU A 92 -8.31 -8.75 -6.18
CA GLU A 92 -8.52 -8.70 -7.64
C GLU A 92 -10.00 -8.85 -8.02
N VAL A 93 -10.92 -8.57 -7.09
CA VAL A 93 -12.39 -8.74 -7.20
C VAL A 93 -13.02 -8.12 -8.47
N LEU A 94 -12.42 -7.10 -9.05
CA LEU A 94 -12.88 -6.40 -10.26
C LEU A 94 -12.14 -6.79 -11.54
N SER A 95 -11.28 -7.83 -11.55
CA SER A 95 -10.44 -8.20 -12.70
C SER A 95 -11.23 -8.53 -13.96
N ASN A 96 -12.41 -9.10 -13.82
CA ASN A 96 -13.20 -9.66 -14.91
C ASN A 96 -14.39 -8.78 -15.31
N VAL A 97 -14.43 -7.50 -14.91
CA VAL A 97 -15.55 -6.58 -15.21
C VAL A 97 -15.65 -6.33 -16.72
N ASN A 98 -16.81 -6.61 -17.30
CA ASN A 98 -17.09 -6.41 -18.71
C ASN A 98 -17.89 -5.12 -19.00
N GLU A 99 -18.12 -4.81 -20.28
CA GLU A 99 -18.80 -3.58 -20.70
C GLU A 99 -20.28 -3.54 -20.28
N PHE A 100 -20.97 -4.67 -20.27
CA PHE A 100 -22.37 -4.75 -19.85
C PHE A 100 -22.49 -4.41 -18.35
N GLU A 101 -21.60 -4.94 -17.53
CA GLU A 101 -21.56 -4.68 -16.09
C GLU A 101 -21.18 -3.22 -15.78
N ARG A 102 -20.24 -2.63 -16.53
CA ARG A 102 -19.94 -1.20 -16.44
C ARG A 102 -21.16 -0.33 -16.73
N LYS A 103 -21.91 -0.67 -17.79
CA LYS A 103 -23.15 0.03 -18.12
C LYS A 103 -24.17 -0.13 -17.01
N ARG A 104 -24.38 -1.35 -16.51
CA ARG A 104 -25.30 -1.61 -15.40
C ARG A 104 -24.94 -0.82 -14.15
N CYS A 105 -23.64 -0.76 -13.80
CA CYS A 105 -23.16 0.04 -12.69
C CYS A 105 -23.54 1.53 -12.85
N ARG A 106 -23.33 2.13 -14.04
CA ARG A 106 -23.73 3.52 -14.30
C ARG A 106 -25.23 3.73 -14.14
N GLU A 107 -26.06 2.85 -14.67
CA GLU A 107 -27.54 2.92 -14.52
C GLU A 107 -27.97 2.92 -13.05
N LEU A 108 -27.30 2.12 -12.19
CA LEU A 108 -27.61 2.05 -10.76
C LEU A 108 -27.09 3.26 -9.99
N LEU A 109 -25.93 3.81 -10.39
CA LEU A 109 -25.40 5.06 -9.84
C LEU A 109 -26.31 6.24 -10.18
N ASP A 110 -26.84 6.32 -11.40
CA ASP A 110 -27.78 7.36 -11.82
C ASP A 110 -29.09 7.28 -11.02
N LYS A 111 -29.53 6.08 -10.64
CA LYS A 111 -30.67 5.84 -9.75
C LYS A 111 -30.36 6.15 -8.28
N LYS A 112 -29.08 6.45 -7.94
CA LYS A 112 -28.63 6.74 -6.58
C LYS A 112 -28.96 5.65 -5.57
N ILE A 113 -28.80 4.37 -5.95
CA ILE A 113 -29.12 3.24 -5.06
C ILE A 113 -28.14 3.13 -3.89
N CYS A 114 -26.96 3.75 -3.97
CA CYS A 114 -25.92 3.72 -2.93
C CYS A 114 -25.84 5.06 -2.20
N LYS A 115 -25.89 5.01 -0.86
CA LYS A 115 -25.66 6.14 0.04
C LYS A 115 -24.40 5.88 0.86
N VAL A 116 -23.58 6.91 1.06
CA VAL A 116 -22.39 6.87 1.89
C VAL A 116 -22.64 7.61 3.20
N GLU A 117 -22.27 7.00 4.32
CA GLU A 117 -22.39 7.57 5.66
C GLU A 117 -21.03 7.51 6.38
N LEU A 118 -20.73 8.54 7.17
CA LEU A 118 -19.57 8.52 8.06
C LEU A 118 -19.83 7.57 9.22
N LEU A 119 -18.93 6.61 9.42
CA LEU A 119 -18.93 5.70 10.56
C LEU A 119 -18.00 6.27 11.64
N ASP A 120 -18.54 6.60 12.79
CA ASP A 120 -17.74 6.95 13.96
C ASP A 120 -17.09 5.70 14.54
N SER A 121 -15.81 5.53 14.25
CA SER A 121 -15.04 4.34 14.62
C SER A 121 -13.61 4.70 14.97
N PRO A 122 -13.07 4.14 16.07
CA PRO A 122 -11.65 4.27 16.40
C PRO A 122 -10.75 3.43 15.48
N VAL A 123 -11.34 2.50 14.70
CA VAL A 123 -10.60 1.63 13.78
C VAL A 123 -10.46 2.35 12.45
N VAL A 124 -9.23 2.58 12.02
CA VAL A 124 -8.91 3.36 10.81
C VAL A 124 -9.39 2.68 9.51
N LEU A 125 -9.28 1.36 9.41
CA LEU A 125 -9.86 0.56 8.34
C LEU A 125 -11.10 -0.14 8.89
N HIS A 126 -12.26 0.49 8.68
CA HIS A 126 -13.54 -0.01 9.11
C HIS A 126 -14.65 0.48 8.17
N PHE A 127 -15.43 -0.43 7.65
CA PHE A 127 -16.64 -0.11 6.90
C PHE A 127 -17.69 -1.22 7.01
N ILE A 128 -18.95 -0.83 6.81
CA ILE A 128 -20.11 -1.72 6.82
C ILE A 128 -20.86 -1.49 5.52
N ILE A 129 -21.17 -2.55 4.80
CA ILE A 129 -22.02 -2.54 3.61
C ILE A 129 -23.37 -3.16 4.00
N GLU A 130 -24.40 -2.34 3.95
CA GLU A 130 -25.79 -2.78 4.13
C GLU A 130 -26.49 -2.82 2.77
N MET A 131 -27.15 -3.91 2.46
CA MET A 131 -27.88 -4.11 1.21
C MET A 131 -29.30 -4.58 1.48
N GLN A 132 -30.24 -4.10 0.66
CA GLN A 132 -31.63 -4.51 0.69
C GLN A 132 -32.13 -4.81 -0.72
N ALA A 133 -32.93 -5.88 -0.86
CA ALA A 133 -33.69 -6.19 -2.07
C ALA A 133 -35.01 -6.86 -1.68
N GLY A 134 -36.14 -6.18 -1.90
CA GLY A 134 -37.44 -6.54 -1.34
C GLY A 134 -37.36 -6.60 0.19
N ASP A 135 -37.79 -7.71 0.78
CA ASP A 135 -37.79 -7.93 2.24
C ASP A 135 -36.44 -8.46 2.74
N ASP A 136 -35.53 -8.87 1.86
CA ASP A 136 -34.22 -9.40 2.28
C ASP A 136 -33.22 -8.28 2.54
N THR A 137 -32.50 -8.43 3.65
CA THR A 137 -31.43 -7.50 4.07
C THR A 137 -30.16 -8.23 4.41
N VAL A 138 -29.02 -7.61 4.11
CA VAL A 138 -27.69 -8.08 4.51
C VAL A 138 -26.90 -6.91 5.06
N SER A 139 -26.17 -7.13 6.16
CA SER A 139 -25.14 -6.25 6.68
C SER A 139 -23.83 -7.03 6.76
N LEU A 140 -22.76 -6.50 6.14
CA LEU A 140 -21.43 -7.08 6.15
C LEU A 140 -20.44 -6.05 6.66
N GLU A 141 -19.66 -6.42 7.66
CA GLU A 141 -18.63 -5.57 8.28
C GLU A 141 -17.23 -6.06 7.96
N ILE A 142 -16.34 -5.12 7.62
CA ILE A 142 -14.91 -5.34 7.44
C ILE A 142 -14.13 -4.42 8.35
N LYS A 143 -13.18 -4.98 9.14
CA LYS A 143 -12.31 -4.26 10.06
C LYS A 143 -10.85 -4.71 9.96
N TYR A 144 -9.95 -3.82 10.31
CA TYR A 144 -8.52 -4.03 10.54
C TYR A 144 -7.70 -4.32 9.28
N ASP A 145 -8.25 -5.08 8.32
CA ASP A 145 -7.62 -5.39 7.05
C ASP A 145 -8.63 -5.35 5.91
N HIS A 146 -8.13 -5.25 4.65
CA HIS A 146 -8.94 -4.98 3.45
C HIS A 146 -9.97 -6.07 3.12
N ILE A 147 -9.70 -7.32 3.52
CA ILE A 147 -10.58 -8.47 3.26
C ILE A 147 -11.01 -9.20 4.54
N ASN A 148 -10.73 -8.63 5.70
CA ASN A 148 -11.07 -9.23 7.00
C ASN A 148 -12.55 -8.97 7.35
N VAL A 149 -13.43 -9.88 6.94
CA VAL A 149 -14.85 -9.84 7.27
C VAL A 149 -15.04 -10.24 8.73
N THR A 150 -15.50 -9.30 9.56
CA THR A 150 -15.68 -9.52 11.00
C THR A 150 -17.12 -9.87 11.36
N LYS A 151 -18.11 -9.41 10.56
CA LYS A 151 -19.52 -9.70 10.85
C LYS A 151 -20.34 -9.81 9.58
N ILE A 152 -21.27 -10.77 9.57
CA ILE A 152 -22.29 -10.90 8.53
C ILE A 152 -23.63 -11.16 9.21
N VAL A 153 -24.65 -10.37 8.86
CA VAL A 153 -26.03 -10.53 9.32
C VAL A 153 -26.94 -10.58 8.10
N LYS A 154 -27.85 -11.57 8.02
CA LYS A 154 -28.88 -11.67 7.00
C LYS A 154 -30.25 -11.78 7.65
N ASN A 155 -31.19 -10.92 7.31
CA ASN A 155 -32.56 -10.95 7.83
C ASN A 155 -32.62 -11.09 9.37
N GLN A 156 -31.74 -10.34 10.07
CA GLN A 156 -31.53 -10.37 11.54
C GLN A 156 -30.82 -11.62 12.07
N GLU A 157 -30.55 -12.64 11.26
CA GLU A 157 -29.75 -13.80 11.65
C GLU A 157 -28.25 -13.46 11.52
N VAL A 158 -27.47 -13.72 12.56
CA VAL A 158 -26.01 -13.55 12.58
C VAL A 158 -25.38 -14.79 11.97
N LEU A 159 -24.79 -14.65 10.78
CA LEU A 159 -24.09 -15.73 10.06
C LEU A 159 -22.61 -15.81 10.42
N LEU A 160 -22.01 -14.67 10.76
CA LEU A 160 -20.63 -14.55 11.22
C LEU A 160 -20.53 -13.43 12.26
N ASP A 161 -19.84 -13.66 13.37
CA ASP A 161 -19.46 -12.64 14.35
C ASP A 161 -18.08 -13.00 14.91
N SER A 162 -17.05 -12.33 14.43
CA SER A 162 -15.64 -12.62 14.73
C SER A 162 -14.85 -11.33 14.69
N ASP A 163 -14.69 -10.68 15.83
CA ASP A 163 -13.96 -9.40 15.94
C ASP A 163 -12.45 -9.63 16.17
N HIS A 164 -11.87 -10.54 15.36
CA HIS A 164 -10.43 -10.79 15.41
C HIS A 164 -9.68 -9.84 14.49
N LYS A 165 -8.63 -9.20 15.00
CA LYS A 165 -7.66 -8.48 14.17
C LYS A 165 -6.93 -9.50 13.28
N SER A 166 -6.75 -9.15 12.00
CA SER A 166 -5.86 -9.94 11.15
C SER A 166 -4.46 -9.95 11.79
N GLY A 167 -3.89 -11.13 11.94
CA GLY A 167 -2.62 -11.32 12.67
C GLY A 167 -2.77 -11.87 14.11
N GLU A 168 -3.99 -11.92 14.67
CA GLU A 168 -4.30 -12.63 15.92
C GLU A 168 -4.72 -14.09 15.70
N THR A 169 -4.76 -14.53 14.43
CA THR A 169 -4.94 -15.97 14.12
C THR A 169 -3.68 -16.74 14.50
N PRO A 170 -3.80 -17.97 15.03
CA PRO A 170 -2.64 -18.79 15.43
C PRO A 170 -1.63 -19.07 14.31
N ALA A 171 -1.98 -18.79 13.06
CA ALA A 171 -1.14 -19.00 11.87
C ALA A 171 -0.50 -17.69 11.35
N ALA A 172 -0.73 -16.53 11.98
CA ALA A 172 -0.13 -15.29 11.52
C ALA A 172 1.35 -15.20 11.87
N ALA A 173 2.16 -14.69 10.94
CA ALA A 173 3.58 -14.49 11.15
C ALA A 173 3.86 -13.43 12.25
N ASP A 174 4.83 -13.70 13.11
CA ASP A 174 5.13 -12.88 14.29
C ASP A 174 5.96 -11.64 13.91
N ARG A 175 5.29 -10.52 13.68
CA ARG A 175 5.93 -9.24 13.32
C ARG A 175 6.72 -8.62 14.46
N THR A 176 6.55 -9.07 15.71
CA THR A 176 7.33 -8.56 16.84
C THR A 176 8.79 -8.97 16.80
N LEU A 177 9.12 -9.97 15.98
CA LEU A 177 10.49 -10.44 15.74
C LEU A 177 11.27 -9.54 14.78
N LEU A 178 10.61 -8.60 14.08
CA LEU A 178 11.29 -7.72 13.12
C LEU A 178 12.25 -6.75 13.83
N ASN A 179 13.50 -6.77 13.42
CA ASN A 179 14.54 -5.80 13.77
C ASN A 179 15.57 -5.69 12.63
N LEU A 180 16.37 -4.63 12.62
CA LEU A 180 17.29 -4.34 11.51
C LEU A 180 18.39 -5.39 11.35
N GLU A 181 18.92 -5.91 12.46
CA GLU A 181 20.01 -6.88 12.51
C GLU A 181 19.56 -8.21 11.89
N ASP A 182 18.40 -8.71 12.31
CA ASP A 182 17.85 -9.95 11.82
C ASP A 182 17.32 -9.83 10.39
N ILE A 183 16.74 -8.68 10.00
CA ILE A 183 16.34 -8.41 8.61
C ILE A 183 17.57 -8.48 7.69
N LYS A 184 18.69 -7.86 8.08
CA LYS A 184 19.95 -7.91 7.30
C LYS A 184 20.48 -9.33 7.23
N THR A 185 20.55 -10.04 8.36
CA THR A 185 21.02 -11.42 8.43
C THR A 185 20.15 -12.35 7.58
N PHE A 186 18.83 -12.19 7.64
CA PHE A 186 17.90 -12.95 6.82
C PHE A 186 18.13 -12.70 5.34
N ALA A 187 18.23 -11.44 4.92
CA ALA A 187 18.50 -11.10 3.52
C ALA A 187 19.82 -11.70 3.02
N ASP A 188 20.85 -11.77 3.87
CA ASP A 188 22.14 -12.36 3.52
C ASP A 188 22.10 -13.89 3.39
N THR A 189 21.25 -14.55 4.18
CA THR A 189 21.31 -16.00 4.37
C THR A 189 20.09 -16.77 3.88
N VAL A 190 18.99 -16.07 3.51
CA VAL A 190 17.76 -16.72 3.03
C VAL A 190 18.07 -17.59 1.80
N GLU A 191 17.53 -18.82 1.80
CA GLU A 191 17.55 -19.65 0.60
C GLU A 191 16.67 -18.99 -0.48
N ILE A 192 17.26 -18.72 -1.64
CA ILE A 192 16.58 -17.97 -2.70
C ILE A 192 15.29 -18.67 -3.14
N ASP A 193 15.29 -19.99 -3.18
CA ASP A 193 14.13 -20.78 -3.62
C ASP A 193 12.90 -20.57 -2.70
N ASP A 194 13.10 -20.25 -1.41
CA ASP A 194 12.01 -20.01 -0.44
C ASP A 194 11.27 -18.68 -0.69
N VAL A 195 11.91 -17.71 -1.36
CA VAL A 195 11.38 -16.38 -1.62
C VAL A 195 11.22 -16.06 -3.10
N LYS A 196 11.77 -16.88 -3.98
CA LYS A 196 11.89 -16.64 -5.42
C LYS A 196 10.55 -16.31 -6.08
N GLU A 197 9.54 -17.14 -5.86
CA GLU A 197 8.22 -16.96 -6.48
C GLU A 197 7.60 -15.61 -6.12
N ILE A 198 7.69 -15.23 -4.84
CA ILE A 198 7.13 -13.97 -4.34
C ILE A 198 7.88 -12.77 -4.94
N ILE A 199 9.21 -12.83 -4.96
CA ILE A 199 10.08 -11.76 -5.47
C ILE A 199 9.94 -11.62 -6.99
N GLU A 200 9.94 -12.71 -7.74
CA GLU A 200 9.75 -12.68 -9.20
C GLU A 200 8.36 -12.13 -9.58
N ASN A 201 7.33 -12.48 -8.80
CA ASN A 201 6.00 -11.91 -8.99
C ASN A 201 6.00 -10.39 -8.77
N GLN A 202 6.67 -9.90 -7.72
CA GLN A 202 6.81 -8.46 -7.48
C GLN A 202 7.57 -7.77 -8.62
N ILE A 203 8.71 -8.33 -9.05
CA ILE A 203 9.49 -7.78 -10.17
C ILE A 203 8.62 -7.69 -11.42
N ARG A 204 7.97 -8.79 -11.80
CA ARG A 204 7.15 -8.86 -13.01
C ARG A 204 5.99 -7.86 -12.97
N SER A 205 5.19 -7.87 -11.89
CA SER A 205 3.97 -7.06 -11.80
C SER A 205 4.28 -5.57 -11.67
N ASN A 206 5.22 -5.20 -10.79
CA ASN A 206 5.53 -3.79 -10.54
C ASN A 206 6.28 -3.14 -11.69
N MET A 207 7.09 -3.91 -12.45
CA MET A 207 7.72 -3.42 -13.67
C MET A 207 6.74 -3.34 -14.85
N ALA A 208 5.80 -4.26 -14.95
CA ALA A 208 4.78 -4.22 -16.01
C ALA A 208 3.95 -2.92 -15.91
N ILE A 209 3.42 -2.58 -14.76
CA ILE A 209 2.67 -1.33 -14.58
C ILE A 209 3.57 -0.09 -14.72
N ALA A 210 4.86 -0.17 -14.34
CA ALA A 210 5.81 0.93 -14.54
C ALA A 210 6.00 1.24 -16.03
N HIS A 211 6.17 0.21 -16.86
CA HIS A 211 6.26 0.37 -18.31
C HIS A 211 4.95 0.85 -18.94
N GLU A 212 3.80 0.36 -18.48
CA GLU A 212 2.49 0.86 -18.93
C GLU A 212 2.31 2.34 -18.57
N GLY A 213 2.75 2.76 -17.39
CA GLY A 213 2.70 4.17 -16.96
C GLY A 213 3.48 5.11 -17.87
N MET A 214 4.61 4.65 -18.41
CA MET A 214 5.43 5.45 -19.35
C MET A 214 4.75 5.68 -20.71
N THR A 215 3.63 5.03 -21.00
CA THR A 215 2.87 5.27 -22.26
C THR A 215 2.19 6.63 -22.32
N GLY A 216 2.13 7.36 -21.20
CA GLY A 216 1.49 8.68 -21.11
C GLY A 216 -0.03 8.66 -21.10
N LYS A 217 -0.66 7.48 -20.91
CA LYS A 217 -2.13 7.34 -20.86
C LYS A 217 -2.74 7.80 -19.53
N TYR A 218 -1.92 7.89 -18.47
CA TYR A 218 -2.38 8.08 -17.10
C TYR A 218 -1.85 9.39 -16.51
N GLY A 219 -2.68 10.06 -15.73
CA GLY A 219 -2.31 11.19 -14.90
C GLY A 219 -1.78 12.42 -15.63
N LEU A 220 -0.70 13.00 -15.14
CA LEU A 220 -0.09 14.24 -15.60
C LEU A 220 1.20 14.02 -16.42
N GLY A 221 1.70 12.79 -16.52
CA GLY A 221 2.97 12.46 -17.16
C GLY A 221 4.16 12.92 -16.31
N ILE A 222 4.12 12.68 -15.01
CA ILE A 222 5.17 13.05 -14.05
C ILE A 222 6.51 12.42 -14.44
N ASP A 223 6.49 11.17 -14.90
CA ASP A 223 7.67 10.45 -15.40
C ASP A 223 8.35 11.21 -16.56
N ARG A 224 7.56 11.66 -17.52
CA ARG A 224 8.04 12.43 -18.69
C ARG A 224 8.65 13.75 -18.25
N ILE A 225 7.96 14.50 -17.37
CA ILE A 225 8.45 15.78 -16.86
C ILE A 225 9.78 15.59 -16.10
N ILE A 226 9.91 14.53 -15.30
CA ILE A 226 11.17 14.21 -14.61
C ILE A 226 12.29 13.98 -15.63
N ARG A 227 12.06 13.16 -16.66
CA ARG A 227 13.06 12.83 -17.67
C ARG A 227 13.45 14.03 -18.56
N GLU A 228 12.52 14.95 -18.81
CA GLU A 228 12.76 16.15 -19.62
C GLU A 228 13.46 17.26 -18.83
N THR A 229 13.28 17.27 -17.50
CA THR A 229 13.77 18.36 -16.62
C THR A 229 15.15 18.07 -16.02
N TYR A 230 15.43 16.81 -15.70
CA TYR A 230 16.65 16.40 -15.00
C TYR A 230 17.62 15.66 -15.92
N SER A 231 18.88 15.56 -15.50
CA SER A 231 19.91 14.78 -16.22
C SER A 231 19.50 13.30 -16.30
N ASN A 232 19.96 12.61 -17.36
CA ASN A 232 19.69 11.18 -17.52
C ASN A 232 20.66 10.34 -16.65
N ASP A 233 20.54 10.48 -15.35
CA ASP A 233 21.30 9.75 -14.34
C ASP A 233 20.48 8.63 -13.68
N MET A 234 21.13 7.89 -12.79
CA MET A 234 20.53 6.78 -12.05
C MET A 234 19.28 7.22 -11.26
N LEU A 235 19.38 8.34 -10.55
CA LEU A 235 18.28 8.86 -9.73
C LEU A 235 17.06 9.22 -10.60
N THR A 236 17.28 9.89 -11.72
CA THR A 236 16.23 10.26 -12.67
C THR A 236 15.52 9.03 -13.24
N LYS A 237 16.25 7.98 -13.60
CA LYS A 237 15.68 6.70 -14.06
C LYS A 237 14.82 6.04 -12.99
N MET A 238 15.32 5.93 -11.76
CA MET A 238 14.56 5.37 -10.64
C MET A 238 13.29 6.18 -10.34
N ARG A 239 13.40 7.50 -10.22
CA ARG A 239 12.27 8.39 -9.92
C ARG A 239 11.20 8.37 -11.00
N SER A 240 11.60 8.46 -12.27
CA SER A 240 10.66 8.49 -13.38
C SER A 240 9.88 7.19 -13.50
N LEU A 241 10.55 6.05 -13.46
CA LEU A 241 9.88 4.76 -13.63
C LEU A 241 8.98 4.41 -12.43
N THR A 242 9.42 4.75 -11.20
CA THR A 242 8.60 4.55 -10.00
C THR A 242 7.39 5.50 -9.98
N ALA A 243 7.55 6.74 -10.43
CA ALA A 243 6.45 7.69 -10.58
C ALA A 243 5.45 7.22 -11.65
N ALA A 244 5.93 6.72 -12.79
CA ALA A 244 5.09 6.16 -13.85
C ALA A 244 4.20 5.02 -13.35
N ALA A 245 4.77 4.08 -12.59
CA ALA A 245 4.03 2.98 -11.97
C ALA A 245 2.93 3.47 -11.02
N SER A 246 3.27 4.42 -10.14
CA SER A 246 2.30 5.01 -9.21
C SER A 246 1.22 5.82 -9.94
N GLU A 247 1.59 6.58 -10.96
CA GLU A 247 0.66 7.40 -11.73
C GLU A 247 -0.33 6.54 -12.52
N ALA A 248 0.14 5.46 -13.18
CA ALA A 248 -0.72 4.50 -13.84
C ALA A 248 -1.71 3.87 -12.86
N ARG A 249 -1.22 3.39 -11.71
CA ARG A 249 -2.05 2.81 -10.66
C ARG A 249 -3.12 3.79 -10.15
N MET A 250 -2.75 5.04 -9.87
CA MET A 250 -3.68 6.07 -9.38
C MET A 250 -4.62 6.59 -10.47
N GLY A 251 -4.21 6.48 -11.74
CA GLY A 251 -4.98 6.84 -12.92
C GLY A 251 -5.95 5.75 -13.40
N GLY A 252 -6.10 4.66 -12.66
CA GLY A 252 -7.10 3.62 -12.93
C GLY A 252 -6.62 2.52 -13.88
N CYS A 253 -5.31 2.34 -14.04
CA CYS A 253 -4.75 1.17 -14.73
C CYS A 253 -5.25 -0.11 -14.04
N ASP A 254 -5.69 -1.07 -14.85
CA ASP A 254 -6.25 -2.35 -14.42
C ASP A 254 -5.21 -3.46 -14.18
N MET A 255 -3.93 -3.12 -14.34
CA MET A 255 -2.85 -4.08 -14.07
C MET A 255 -2.62 -4.23 -12.56
N PRO A 256 -2.44 -5.48 -12.07
CA PRO A 256 -2.12 -5.70 -10.67
C PRO A 256 -0.69 -5.24 -10.33
N VAL A 257 -0.49 -4.87 -9.07
CA VAL A 257 0.81 -4.66 -8.45
C VAL A 257 0.97 -5.58 -7.26
N VAL A 258 2.18 -5.98 -6.93
CA VAL A 258 2.45 -6.60 -5.62
C VAL A 258 2.60 -5.49 -4.60
N ILE A 259 1.70 -5.49 -3.63
CA ILE A 259 1.62 -4.48 -2.56
C ILE A 259 2.67 -4.73 -1.48
N ASN A 260 2.81 -3.78 -0.56
CA ASN A 260 3.49 -3.97 0.72
C ASN A 260 2.74 -3.19 1.81
N SER A 261 2.57 -3.77 2.97
CA SER A 261 1.88 -3.17 4.12
C SER A 261 0.50 -2.58 3.75
N GLY A 262 -0.25 -3.32 2.91
CA GLY A 262 -1.58 -2.94 2.47
C GLY A 262 -1.64 -1.84 1.41
N SER A 263 -0.52 -1.44 0.78
CA SER A 263 -0.50 -0.38 -0.24
C SER A 263 0.34 -0.75 -1.47
N GLY A 264 -0.27 -0.62 -2.67
CA GLY A 264 0.45 -0.81 -3.93
C GLY A 264 1.53 0.25 -4.17
N ASN A 265 1.29 1.50 -3.77
CA ASN A 265 2.31 2.54 -3.88
C ASN A 265 3.53 2.27 -3.00
N GLN A 266 3.36 1.61 -1.84
CA GLN A 266 4.49 1.16 -1.02
C GLN A 266 5.24 0.00 -1.69
N GLY A 267 4.50 -1.00 -2.21
CA GLY A 267 5.10 -2.10 -2.96
C GLY A 267 5.90 -1.64 -4.19
N ILE A 268 5.39 -0.64 -4.92
CA ILE A 268 6.09 0.01 -6.04
C ILE A 268 7.35 0.75 -5.52
N ALA A 269 7.22 1.58 -4.48
CA ALA A 269 8.30 2.43 -4.00
C ALA A 269 9.46 1.66 -3.36
N CYS A 270 9.19 0.51 -2.71
CA CYS A 270 10.24 -0.34 -2.12
C CYS A 270 10.88 -1.31 -3.11
N SER A 271 10.33 -1.49 -4.33
CA SER A 271 10.83 -2.48 -5.28
C SER A 271 11.37 -1.88 -6.59
N VAL A 272 10.60 -1.02 -7.27
CA VAL A 272 10.99 -0.51 -8.60
C VAL A 272 12.34 0.18 -8.61
N PRO A 273 12.70 1.04 -7.62
CA PRO A 273 14.04 1.67 -7.60
C PRO A 273 15.18 0.65 -7.53
N LEU A 274 15.01 -0.42 -6.75
CA LEU A 274 16.01 -1.47 -6.61
C LEU A 274 16.18 -2.24 -7.92
N ILE A 275 15.08 -2.56 -8.59
CA ILE A 275 15.08 -3.27 -9.88
C ILE A 275 15.79 -2.42 -10.94
N VAL A 276 15.50 -1.12 -10.99
CA VAL A 276 16.18 -0.18 -11.91
C VAL A 276 17.65 -0.10 -11.60
N TYR A 277 18.01 0.09 -10.32
CA TYR A 277 19.42 0.18 -9.89
C TYR A 277 20.20 -1.09 -10.25
N ALA A 278 19.65 -2.27 -9.90
CA ALA A 278 20.32 -3.54 -10.17
C ALA A 278 20.54 -3.78 -11.68
N ARG A 279 19.56 -3.45 -12.52
CA ARG A 279 19.66 -3.58 -13.98
C ARG A 279 20.69 -2.63 -14.58
N GLU A 280 20.69 -1.36 -14.18
CA GLU A 280 21.66 -0.36 -14.66
C GLU A 280 23.10 -0.67 -14.22
N MET A 281 23.26 -1.29 -13.05
CA MET A 281 24.56 -1.72 -12.50
C MET A 281 24.94 -3.13 -12.91
N GLU A 282 24.12 -3.80 -13.74
CA GLU A 282 24.32 -5.18 -14.20
C GLU A 282 24.59 -6.17 -13.06
N LEU A 283 23.89 -6.00 -11.92
CA LEU A 283 24.06 -6.86 -10.76
C LEU A 283 23.39 -8.22 -10.97
N PRO A 284 23.95 -9.31 -10.44
CA PRO A 284 23.34 -10.63 -10.50
C PRO A 284 21.97 -10.69 -9.83
N ASP A 285 21.05 -11.52 -10.35
CA ASP A 285 19.67 -11.65 -9.84
C ASP A 285 19.60 -11.97 -8.35
N TYR A 286 20.51 -12.81 -7.84
CA TYR A 286 20.49 -13.15 -6.42
C TYR A 286 20.77 -11.92 -5.50
N VAL A 287 21.56 -10.94 -5.97
CA VAL A 287 21.82 -9.68 -5.25
C VAL A 287 20.54 -8.85 -5.20
N LEU A 288 19.84 -8.74 -6.34
CA LEU A 288 18.56 -8.06 -6.41
C LEU A 288 17.50 -8.74 -5.51
N TYR A 289 17.41 -10.07 -5.55
CA TYR A 289 16.42 -10.81 -4.74
C TYR A 289 16.64 -10.58 -3.24
N ARG A 290 17.87 -10.66 -2.76
CA ARG A 290 18.24 -10.35 -1.38
C ARG A 290 17.92 -8.92 -0.99
N ALA A 291 18.21 -7.96 -1.86
CA ALA A 291 17.90 -6.55 -1.64
C ALA A 291 16.39 -6.28 -1.60
N LEU A 292 15.60 -6.96 -2.44
CA LEU A 292 14.13 -6.88 -2.41
C LEU A 292 13.57 -7.49 -1.12
N VAL A 293 14.08 -8.65 -0.68
CA VAL A 293 13.73 -9.24 0.61
C VAL A 293 14.00 -8.23 1.74
N PHE A 294 15.20 -7.66 1.78
CA PHE A 294 15.60 -6.65 2.76
C PHE A 294 14.66 -5.44 2.74
N SER A 295 14.45 -4.84 1.58
CA SER A 295 13.62 -3.63 1.42
C SER A 295 12.15 -3.86 1.79
N ASN A 296 11.58 -5.01 1.42
CA ASN A 296 10.21 -5.35 1.78
C ASN A 296 10.04 -5.54 3.29
N LEU A 297 10.92 -6.30 3.95
CA LEU A 297 10.88 -6.49 5.40
C LEU A 297 11.13 -5.18 6.16
N LEU A 298 12.07 -4.36 5.71
CA LEU A 298 12.33 -3.04 6.31
C LEU A 298 11.12 -2.10 6.17
N THR A 299 10.40 -2.17 5.04
CA THR A 299 9.15 -1.41 4.86
C THR A 299 8.10 -1.85 5.88
N VAL A 300 7.91 -3.16 6.06
CA VAL A 300 6.98 -3.71 7.06
C VAL A 300 7.40 -3.30 8.47
N TYR A 301 8.70 -3.40 8.79
CA TYR A 301 9.24 -3.00 10.09
C TYR A 301 8.94 -1.54 10.43
N GLN A 302 9.14 -0.61 9.50
CA GLN A 302 8.80 0.80 9.71
C GLN A 302 7.28 0.99 9.86
N LYS A 303 6.47 0.30 9.05
CA LYS A 303 5.02 0.45 9.03
C LYS A 303 4.32 -0.09 10.27
N GLN A 304 4.89 -1.03 11.00
CA GLN A 304 4.29 -1.51 12.25
C GLN A 304 4.21 -0.39 13.32
N TYR A 305 5.14 0.59 13.31
CA TYR A 305 5.12 1.72 14.23
C TYR A 305 4.15 2.82 13.81
N ILE A 306 4.00 3.06 12.50
CA ILE A 306 3.13 4.11 11.93
C ILE A 306 1.67 3.63 11.85
N GLY A 307 1.46 2.34 11.56
CA GLY A 307 0.16 1.76 11.25
C GLY A 307 -0.16 1.73 9.74
N LYS A 308 -1.15 0.93 9.33
CA LYS A 308 -1.51 0.73 7.91
C LYS A 308 -2.04 2.02 7.28
N LEU A 309 -2.93 2.73 7.97
CA LEU A 309 -3.51 4.02 7.54
C LEU A 309 -3.15 5.11 8.55
N SER A 310 -2.67 6.24 8.07
CA SER A 310 -2.32 7.41 8.91
C SER A 310 -2.23 8.67 8.04
N ALA A 311 -2.09 9.83 8.67
CA ALA A 311 -1.74 11.06 7.96
C ALA A 311 -0.26 11.12 7.52
N PHE A 312 0.58 10.15 7.90
CA PHE A 312 1.92 9.95 7.31
C PHE A 312 1.84 9.05 6.09
N CYS A 313 2.38 9.53 4.97
CA CYS A 313 2.41 8.78 3.73
C CYS A 313 3.41 7.61 3.81
N GLY A 314 2.94 6.38 3.61
CA GLY A 314 3.79 5.19 3.58
C GLY A 314 4.84 5.16 2.46
N ALA A 315 4.70 6.04 1.45
CA ALA A 315 5.71 6.21 0.41
C ALA A 315 7.08 6.59 0.96
N VAL A 316 7.14 7.36 2.08
CA VAL A 316 8.41 7.73 2.71
C VAL A 316 9.09 6.50 3.31
N SER A 317 8.36 5.68 4.08
CA SER A 317 8.91 4.44 4.65
C SER A 317 9.41 3.48 3.57
N ALA A 318 8.64 3.31 2.49
CA ALA A 318 9.01 2.46 1.37
C ALA A 318 10.22 3.00 0.59
N SER A 319 10.31 4.32 0.39
CA SER A 319 11.47 4.95 -0.26
C SER A 319 12.71 4.91 0.62
N CYS A 320 12.56 5.07 1.94
CA CYS A 320 13.64 4.89 2.92
C CYS A 320 14.19 3.46 2.83
N ALA A 321 13.31 2.46 2.79
CA ALA A 321 13.70 1.06 2.63
C ALA A 321 14.38 0.80 1.28
N ALA A 322 13.94 1.46 0.19
CA ALA A 322 14.59 1.39 -1.10
C ALA A 322 16.02 1.97 -1.07
N GLY A 323 16.22 3.16 -0.46
CA GLY A 323 17.56 3.74 -0.28
C GLY A 323 18.50 2.86 0.52
N ALA A 324 17.99 2.25 1.61
CA ALA A 324 18.72 1.26 2.40
C ALA A 324 19.04 -0.01 1.61
N GLY A 325 18.11 -0.49 0.77
CA GLY A 325 18.32 -1.61 -0.15
C GLY A 325 19.36 -1.33 -1.24
N ILE A 326 19.43 -0.09 -1.74
CA ILE A 326 20.49 0.35 -2.67
C ILE A 326 21.83 0.33 -1.95
N THR A 327 21.91 0.82 -0.70
CA THR A 327 23.12 0.74 0.12
C THR A 327 23.56 -0.71 0.33
N TYR A 328 22.62 -1.61 0.59
CA TYR A 328 22.86 -3.05 0.68
C TYR A 328 23.47 -3.61 -0.61
N MET A 329 22.88 -3.32 -1.78
CA MET A 329 23.41 -3.76 -3.09
C MET A 329 24.80 -3.17 -3.41
N GLY A 330 25.09 -1.97 -2.92
CA GLY A 330 26.39 -1.33 -3.02
C GLY A 330 27.45 -1.91 -2.07
N GLY A 331 27.14 -2.98 -1.33
CA GLY A 331 28.06 -3.63 -0.39
C GLY A 331 28.17 -2.92 0.97
N GLY A 332 27.21 -2.05 1.30
CA GLY A 332 27.21 -1.37 2.60
C GLY A 332 26.95 -2.34 3.75
N GLU A 333 27.85 -2.32 4.74
CA GLU A 333 27.67 -3.03 5.99
C GLU A 333 26.47 -2.48 6.77
N LEU A 334 25.97 -3.24 7.77
CA LEU A 334 24.81 -2.85 8.57
C LEU A 334 24.92 -1.42 9.15
N SER A 335 26.11 -1.02 9.59
CA SER A 335 26.38 0.34 10.10
C SER A 335 26.15 1.44 9.04
N VAL A 336 26.49 1.17 7.78
CA VAL A 336 26.28 2.10 6.65
C VAL A 336 24.79 2.13 6.26
N ILE A 337 24.13 0.97 6.30
CA ILE A 337 22.68 0.85 6.07
C ILE A 337 21.92 1.65 7.13
N LYS A 338 22.27 1.52 8.42
CA LYS A 338 21.69 2.31 9.52
C LYS A 338 21.82 3.81 9.26
N LYS A 339 23.01 4.29 8.84
CA LYS A 339 23.23 5.70 8.45
C LYS A 339 22.35 6.14 7.29
N THR A 340 22.11 5.29 6.28
CA THR A 340 21.19 5.60 5.18
C THR A 340 19.77 5.82 5.70
N ILE A 341 19.30 4.97 6.60
CA ILE A 341 17.97 5.09 7.22
C ILE A 341 17.90 6.40 8.01
N GLU A 342 18.85 6.66 8.90
CA GLU A 342 18.92 7.87 9.73
C GLU A 342 18.98 9.14 8.90
N ASN A 343 19.84 9.19 7.89
CA ASN A 343 19.95 10.32 6.97
C ASN A 343 18.66 10.57 6.19
N THR A 344 17.94 9.49 5.78
CA THR A 344 16.64 9.63 5.12
C THR A 344 15.62 10.23 6.07
N LEU A 345 15.52 9.70 7.30
CA LEU A 345 14.53 10.13 8.28
C LEU A 345 14.84 11.51 8.88
N ALA A 346 16.11 11.92 8.91
CA ALA A 346 16.50 13.29 9.28
C ALA A 346 16.05 14.32 8.23
N ASN A 347 16.13 13.96 6.95
CA ASN A 347 15.75 14.84 5.84
C ASN A 347 14.22 14.84 5.62
N ILE A 348 13.62 13.64 5.54
CA ILE A 348 12.18 13.47 5.25
C ILE A 348 11.57 12.41 6.17
N PRO A 349 11.24 12.74 7.43
CA PRO A 349 10.63 11.78 8.36
C PRO A 349 9.23 11.34 7.92
N GLY A 350 8.53 12.16 7.14
CA GLY A 350 7.20 11.90 6.65
C GLY A 350 6.69 12.98 5.71
N ILE A 351 5.69 12.62 4.91
CA ILE A 351 4.91 13.54 4.06
C ILE A 351 3.44 13.38 4.43
N ILE A 352 2.68 14.48 4.48
CA ILE A 352 1.24 14.46 4.74
C ILE A 352 0.54 13.57 3.71
N CYS A 353 -0.26 12.61 4.20
CA CYS A 353 -1.13 11.76 3.41
C CYS A 353 -2.58 12.28 3.47
N ASP A 354 -3.03 12.86 2.39
CA ASP A 354 -4.39 13.39 2.19
C ASP A 354 -5.22 12.51 1.24
N GLY A 355 -4.97 11.20 1.24
CA GLY A 355 -5.65 10.20 0.43
C GLY A 355 -4.92 9.85 -0.87
N ALA A 356 -5.36 8.75 -1.49
CA ALA A 356 -4.79 8.23 -2.73
C ALA A 356 -5.24 9.08 -3.93
N LYS A 357 -4.28 9.48 -4.78
CA LYS A 357 -4.51 10.30 -5.98
C LYS A 357 -3.25 10.41 -6.83
N ILE A 358 -3.37 11.00 -8.01
CA ILE A 358 -2.26 11.16 -8.97
C ILE A 358 -1.00 11.78 -8.34
N SER A 359 -1.14 12.74 -7.42
CA SER A 359 0.01 13.37 -6.75
C SER A 359 0.84 12.42 -5.87
N CYS A 360 0.38 11.18 -5.62
CA CYS A 360 1.18 10.16 -4.93
C CYS A 360 2.48 9.87 -5.69
N ALA A 361 2.45 9.89 -7.03
CA ALA A 361 3.64 9.71 -7.86
C ALA A 361 4.73 10.76 -7.58
N ALA A 362 4.33 12.03 -7.44
CA ALA A 362 5.27 13.11 -7.11
C ALA A 362 5.82 12.96 -5.68
N LYS A 363 4.98 12.54 -4.70
CA LYS A 363 5.42 12.27 -3.33
C LYS A 363 6.47 11.15 -3.27
N ILE A 364 6.28 10.08 -4.06
CA ILE A 364 7.25 8.98 -4.18
C ILE A 364 8.55 9.49 -4.78
N ALA A 365 8.49 10.23 -5.89
CA ALA A 365 9.68 10.78 -6.54
C ALA A 365 10.50 11.68 -5.60
N ALA A 366 9.84 12.54 -4.80
CA ALA A 366 10.50 13.38 -3.80
C ALA A 366 11.11 12.55 -2.65
N SER A 367 10.43 11.50 -2.21
CA SER A 367 10.95 10.62 -1.15
C SER A 367 12.16 9.81 -1.61
N LEU A 368 12.18 9.38 -2.87
CA LEU A 368 13.33 8.67 -3.47
C LEU A 368 14.54 9.58 -3.64
N ASP A 369 14.34 10.86 -3.96
CA ASP A 369 15.41 11.84 -4.01
C ASP A 369 16.13 11.96 -2.67
N ALA A 370 15.36 12.11 -1.59
CA ALA A 370 15.89 12.16 -0.22
C ALA A 370 16.61 10.86 0.19
N ALA A 371 16.03 9.70 -0.14
CA ALA A 371 16.60 8.40 0.21
C ALA A 371 17.90 8.10 -0.58
N PHE A 372 18.00 8.53 -1.84
CA PHE A 372 19.20 8.35 -2.64
C PHE A 372 20.32 9.30 -2.22
N LEU A 373 19.99 10.55 -1.85
CA LEU A 373 20.97 11.45 -1.20
C LEU A 373 21.49 10.85 0.10
N ALA A 374 20.61 10.27 0.92
CA ALA A 374 20.97 9.61 2.17
C ALA A 374 21.92 8.42 1.94
N HIS A 375 21.66 7.60 0.90
CA HIS A 375 22.57 6.55 0.45
C HIS A 375 23.98 7.09 0.17
N HIS A 376 24.09 8.14 -0.64
CA HIS A 376 25.38 8.73 -0.97
C HIS A 376 26.11 9.32 0.24
N LEU A 377 25.39 10.02 1.14
CA LEU A 377 25.97 10.49 2.40
C LEU A 377 26.56 9.32 3.20
N ALA A 378 25.79 8.26 3.39
CA ALA A 378 26.21 7.10 4.17
C ALA A 378 27.43 6.38 3.55
N MET A 379 27.42 6.17 2.23
CA MET A 379 28.52 5.53 1.50
C MET A 379 29.81 6.37 1.53
N ASN A 380 29.71 7.69 1.72
CA ASN A 380 30.84 8.59 1.95
C ASN A 380 31.16 8.77 3.44
N GLY A 381 30.65 7.92 4.32
CA GLY A 381 30.91 7.94 5.75
C GLY A 381 30.20 9.04 6.54
N GLN A 382 29.33 9.83 5.89
CA GLN A 382 28.62 10.95 6.47
C GLN A 382 27.27 10.54 7.05
N SER A 383 26.92 11.06 8.22
CA SER A 383 25.61 10.95 8.84
C SER A 383 25.34 12.13 9.76
N TYR A 384 24.06 12.43 9.95
CA TYR A 384 23.67 13.37 11.00
C TYR A 384 23.96 12.78 12.38
N ALA A 385 24.29 13.66 13.35
CA ALA A 385 24.62 13.22 14.69
C ALA A 385 23.36 12.74 15.44
N PRO A 386 23.47 11.70 16.28
CA PRO A 386 22.40 11.33 17.21
C PRO A 386 21.93 12.52 18.05
N TYR A 387 20.67 12.49 18.48
CA TYR A 387 20.02 13.53 19.27
C TYR A 387 19.89 14.89 18.57
N THR A 388 20.11 14.95 17.26
CA THR A 388 19.71 16.12 16.45
C THR A 388 18.27 15.94 15.99
N GLY A 389 17.36 16.74 16.57
CA GLY A 389 15.93 16.61 16.31
C GLY A 389 15.35 15.29 16.85
N ILE A 390 14.76 14.48 15.95
CA ILE A 390 14.14 13.19 16.31
C ILE A 390 15.07 11.99 16.24
N LEU A 391 16.31 12.19 15.78
CA LEU A 391 17.29 11.11 15.68
C LEU A 391 17.69 10.57 17.05
N LYS A 392 17.86 9.27 17.15
CA LYS A 392 18.32 8.55 18.34
C LYS A 392 19.69 7.95 18.10
N GLU A 393 20.25 7.28 19.12
CA GLU A 393 21.53 6.56 19.00
C GLU A 393 21.43 5.41 18.00
N GLU A 394 20.30 4.69 18.03
CA GLU A 394 20.04 3.55 17.16
C GLU A 394 18.97 3.85 16.10
N ALA A 395 19.21 3.38 14.88
CA ALA A 395 18.28 3.57 13.76
C ALA A 395 16.89 3.00 14.03
N GLY A 396 16.79 1.86 14.75
CA GLY A 396 15.52 1.28 15.16
C GLY A 396 14.72 2.18 16.10
N GLU A 397 15.38 2.88 17.03
CA GLU A 397 14.75 3.85 17.91
C GLU A 397 14.27 5.09 17.12
N THR A 398 15.08 5.55 16.15
CA THR A 398 14.67 6.64 15.24
C THR A 398 13.42 6.27 14.45
N ILE A 399 13.35 5.06 13.91
CA ILE A 399 12.16 4.52 13.23
C ILE A 399 10.95 4.54 14.17
N SER A 400 11.12 4.10 15.41
CA SER A 400 10.06 4.12 16.44
C SER A 400 9.57 5.54 16.73
N CYS A 401 10.46 6.53 16.85
CA CYS A 401 10.12 7.94 17.06
C CYS A 401 9.30 8.50 15.89
N VAL A 402 9.72 8.23 14.64
CA VAL A 402 8.95 8.62 13.44
C VAL A 402 7.57 7.95 13.44
N GLY A 403 7.53 6.67 13.81
CA GLY A 403 6.28 5.93 13.95
C GLY A 403 5.33 6.55 14.97
N GLN A 404 5.84 6.94 16.14
CA GLN A 404 5.05 7.60 17.19
C GLN A 404 4.48 8.95 16.70
N ILE A 405 5.27 9.74 15.98
CA ILE A 405 4.78 10.99 15.38
C ILE A 405 3.66 10.68 14.38
N GLY A 406 3.84 9.71 13.50
CA GLY A 406 2.84 9.33 12.50
C GLY A 406 1.56 8.77 13.11
N LYS A 407 1.68 7.92 14.13
CA LYS A 407 0.55 7.23 14.76
C LYS A 407 -0.21 8.11 15.76
N GLU A 408 0.53 8.80 16.63
CA GLU A 408 -0.07 9.59 17.73
C GLU A 408 -0.12 11.07 17.39
N GLY A 409 1.02 11.64 16.96
CA GLY A 409 1.14 13.09 16.72
C GLY A 409 0.28 13.58 15.55
N MET A 410 0.01 12.72 14.56
CA MET A 410 -0.76 13.11 13.37
C MET A 410 -2.27 12.81 13.46
N LYS A 411 -2.79 12.35 14.61
CA LYS A 411 -4.23 12.04 14.76
C LYS A 411 -5.13 13.23 14.48
N GLU A 412 -4.80 14.40 15.04
CA GLU A 412 -5.59 15.62 14.79
C GLU A 412 -5.41 16.14 13.36
N THR A 413 -4.21 15.99 12.79
CA THR A 413 -3.97 16.30 11.37
C THR A 413 -4.86 15.46 10.45
N ASP A 414 -5.04 14.17 10.76
CA ASP A 414 -5.90 13.26 9.99
C ASP A 414 -7.37 13.68 10.03
N LYS A 415 -7.86 14.05 11.21
CA LYS A 415 -9.22 14.60 11.39
C LYS A 415 -9.41 15.92 10.62
N GLU A 416 -8.43 16.82 10.69
CA GLU A 416 -8.48 18.10 10.00
C GLU A 416 -8.49 17.93 8.47
N ILE A 417 -7.66 17.01 7.94
CA ILE A 417 -7.68 16.67 6.52
C ILE A 417 -9.08 16.18 6.11
N LEU A 418 -9.67 15.26 6.89
CA LEU A 418 -11.01 14.75 6.62
C LEU A 418 -12.05 15.89 6.66
N ARG A 419 -12.00 16.79 7.66
CA ARG A 419 -12.89 17.96 7.76
C ARG A 419 -12.81 18.82 6.50
N ILE A 420 -11.59 19.22 6.08
CA ILE A 420 -11.37 20.01 4.88
C ILE A 420 -11.93 19.31 3.63
N MET A 421 -11.77 18.01 3.52
CA MET A 421 -12.31 17.24 2.39
C MET A 421 -13.84 17.19 2.38
N LEU A 422 -14.49 17.12 3.54
CA LEU A 422 -15.94 17.05 3.65
C LEU A 422 -16.61 18.40 3.45
N GLU A 423 -15.98 19.51 3.84
CA GLU A 423 -16.53 20.88 3.68
C GLU A 423 -16.64 21.35 2.22
N ARG A 424 -16.05 20.65 1.26
CA ARG A 424 -16.09 20.97 -0.17
C ARG A 424 -17.25 20.30 -0.94
N VAL A 425 -18.28 19.86 -0.25
CA VAL A 425 -19.48 19.24 -0.84
C VAL A 425 -20.63 20.24 -0.91
#